data_75d30c7205bd6d7f192d75f70d681c5e
#
_entry.id   75d30c7205bd6d7f192d75f70d681c5e
#
_cell.length_a   1.000
_cell.length_b   1.000
_cell.length_c   1.000
_cell.angle_alpha   90.00
_cell.angle_beta   90.00
_cell.angle_gamma   90.00
#
_symmetry.space_group_name_H-M   'P 1'
#
loop_
_entity.id
_entity.type
_entity.pdbx_description
1 polymer ?
#
loop_
_entity_poly.entity_id
_entity_poly.type
_entity_poly.pdbx_seq_one_letter_code
_entity_poly.pdbx_strand_id
1 'polypeptide(L)'
;MKKAEVVIQLHKPDASEMLFFFLCGVIISVPLTLFIYQYTDSLLIGLDAFTIALISRAFFAPFIEEFSKAYPLFYRHGETQRSIFDLAVLVGLGFGIVELLTYVSVLGTPIIYRLPALLFHPASTSIIAYGIATKRPLPFYLFAVLLHFSNNYFALTLTSPFQLLGSIFVVAVAVFTSWRLRTRTKEKIVI
;
A
#
# COMPACT_ATOMS: atom_id res chain seq x y z
N MET A 1 -37.72 -31.68 9.27
CA MET A 1 -37.21 -30.81 8.16
C MET A 1 -35.69 -30.88 8.16
N LYS A 2 -35.07 -31.47 7.14
CA LYS A 2 -33.61 -31.38 6.99
C LYS A 2 -33.27 -29.94 6.63
N LYS A 3 -32.39 -29.27 7.43
CA LYS A 3 -31.83 -27.99 7.06
C LYS A 3 -31.07 -28.20 5.76
N ALA A 4 -31.43 -27.48 4.71
CA ALA A 4 -30.66 -27.45 3.48
C ALA A 4 -29.24 -26.92 3.82
N GLU A 5 -28.23 -27.75 3.61
CA GLU A 5 -26.83 -27.37 3.77
C GLU A 5 -26.46 -26.51 2.55
N VAL A 6 -26.31 -25.21 2.75
CA VAL A 6 -25.88 -24.30 1.67
C VAL A 6 -24.37 -24.49 1.53
N VAL A 7 -23.97 -25.24 0.52
CA VAL A 7 -22.55 -25.37 0.14
C VAL A 7 -22.17 -24.13 -0.65
N ILE A 8 -21.45 -23.21 -0.01
CA ILE A 8 -20.85 -22.04 -0.69
C ILE A 8 -19.55 -22.52 -1.33
N GLN A 9 -19.48 -22.48 -2.66
CA GLN A 9 -18.25 -22.78 -3.37
C GLN A 9 -17.23 -21.68 -3.11
N LEU A 10 -16.04 -22.04 -2.60
CA LEU A 10 -14.95 -21.10 -2.37
C LEU A 10 -14.43 -20.59 -3.71
N HIS A 11 -14.55 -19.31 -3.96
CA HIS A 11 -13.91 -18.64 -5.08
C HIS A 11 -12.41 -18.49 -4.79
N LYS A 12 -11.57 -18.95 -5.72
CA LYS A 12 -10.14 -18.68 -5.72
C LYS A 12 -9.85 -17.70 -6.84
N PRO A 13 -9.09 -16.62 -6.59
CA PRO A 13 -8.74 -15.66 -7.61
C PRO A 13 -8.10 -16.34 -8.82
N ASP A 14 -8.64 -16.10 -10.01
CA ASP A 14 -8.07 -16.54 -11.27
C ASP A 14 -7.01 -15.55 -11.79
N ALA A 15 -6.36 -15.87 -12.92
CA ALA A 15 -5.33 -15.03 -13.51
C ALA A 15 -5.88 -13.64 -13.94
N SER A 16 -7.13 -13.58 -14.40
CA SER A 16 -7.78 -12.33 -14.83
C SER A 16 -8.03 -11.42 -13.65
N GLU A 17 -8.51 -11.98 -12.55
CA GLU A 17 -8.73 -11.24 -11.31
C GLU A 17 -7.41 -10.77 -10.68
N MET A 18 -6.38 -11.62 -10.66
CA MET A 18 -5.04 -11.25 -10.20
C MET A 18 -4.47 -10.09 -11.03
N LEU A 19 -4.62 -10.13 -12.36
CA LEU A 19 -4.21 -9.05 -13.26
C LEU A 19 -5.02 -7.78 -13.01
N PHE A 20 -6.33 -7.89 -12.79
CA PHE A 20 -7.19 -6.73 -12.47
C PHE A 20 -6.69 -6.00 -11.22
N PHE A 21 -6.43 -6.71 -10.12
CA PHE A 21 -5.95 -6.09 -8.90
C PHE A 21 -4.53 -5.50 -9.05
N PHE A 22 -3.65 -6.15 -9.79
CA PHE A 22 -2.35 -5.58 -10.15
C PHE A 22 -2.52 -4.27 -10.94
N LEU A 23 -3.37 -4.25 -11.96
CA LEU A 23 -3.66 -3.06 -12.77
C LEU A 23 -4.36 -1.96 -11.97
N CYS A 24 -5.18 -2.27 -10.98
CA CYS A 24 -5.70 -1.26 -10.05
C CYS A 24 -4.55 -0.48 -9.38
N GLY A 25 -3.52 -1.17 -8.91
CA GLY A 25 -2.32 -0.53 -8.35
C GLY A 25 -1.59 0.34 -9.38
N VAL A 26 -1.40 -0.16 -10.58
CA VAL A 26 -0.75 0.57 -11.69
C VAL A 26 -1.50 1.86 -12.04
N ILE A 27 -2.82 1.78 -12.19
CA ILE A 27 -3.65 2.92 -12.64
C ILE A 27 -3.75 4.00 -11.56
N ILE A 28 -3.82 3.61 -10.29
CA ILE A 28 -3.98 4.56 -9.18
C ILE A 28 -2.69 5.35 -8.92
N SER A 29 -1.52 4.74 -9.08
CA SER A 29 -0.23 5.28 -8.64
C SER A 29 0.07 6.66 -9.22
N VAL A 30 0.16 6.78 -10.54
CA VAL A 30 0.61 8.03 -11.18
C VAL A 30 -0.40 9.17 -11.04
N PRO A 31 -1.69 9.00 -11.39
CA PRO A 31 -2.66 10.07 -11.26
C PRO A 31 -2.79 10.60 -9.83
N LEU A 32 -2.75 9.69 -8.86
CA LEU A 32 -2.87 10.05 -7.45
C LEU A 32 -1.66 10.83 -6.95
N THR A 33 -0.46 10.37 -7.27
CA THR A 33 0.79 11.05 -6.90
C THR A 33 0.83 12.47 -7.47
N LEU A 34 0.49 12.63 -8.74
CA LEU A 34 0.43 13.94 -9.40
C LEU A 34 -0.64 14.83 -8.77
N PHE A 35 -1.83 14.30 -8.49
CA PHE A 35 -2.90 15.03 -7.84
C PHE A 35 -2.49 15.54 -6.44
N ILE A 36 -1.88 14.67 -5.62
CA ILE A 36 -1.43 15.04 -4.28
C ILE A 36 -0.41 16.18 -4.37
N TYR A 37 0.59 16.06 -5.21
CA TYR A 37 1.63 17.08 -5.33
C TYR A 37 1.06 18.40 -5.84
N GLN A 38 0.28 18.37 -6.90
CA GLN A 38 -0.28 19.59 -7.47
C GLN A 38 -1.25 20.29 -6.52
N TYR A 39 -2.12 19.53 -5.88
CA TYR A 39 -3.16 20.10 -5.01
C TYR A 39 -2.58 20.57 -3.67
N THR A 40 -1.80 19.71 -2.99
CA THR A 40 -1.25 20.06 -1.68
C THR A 40 -0.21 21.16 -1.76
N ASP A 41 0.66 21.14 -2.77
CA ASP A 41 1.66 22.19 -2.97
C ASP A 41 0.98 23.54 -3.24
N SER A 42 -0.14 23.57 -3.97
CA SER A 42 -0.92 24.80 -4.21
C SER A 42 -1.57 25.38 -2.94
N LEU A 43 -1.98 24.52 -2.00
CA LEU A 43 -2.53 24.95 -0.71
C LEU A 43 -1.47 25.49 0.27
N LEU A 44 -0.21 25.15 0.04
CA LEU A 44 0.91 25.46 0.93
C LEU A 44 1.78 26.61 0.37
N ILE A 45 1.27 27.35 -0.62
CA ILE A 45 1.98 28.52 -1.19
C ILE A 45 2.37 29.50 -0.09
N GLY A 46 3.64 29.91 -0.08
CA GLY A 46 4.19 30.84 0.92
C GLY A 46 5.00 30.17 2.04
N LEU A 47 4.95 28.83 2.14
CA LEU A 47 5.84 28.08 3.00
C LEU A 47 7.16 27.73 2.26
N ASP A 48 8.21 27.44 3.03
CA ASP A 48 9.46 26.97 2.45
C ASP A 48 9.32 25.56 1.83
N ALA A 49 10.20 25.24 0.89
CA ALA A 49 10.14 23.99 0.13
C ALA A 49 10.23 22.72 1.01
N PHE A 50 10.98 22.77 2.11
CA PHE A 50 11.09 21.64 3.03
C PHE A 50 9.76 21.40 3.77
N THR A 51 9.15 22.46 4.28
CA THR A 51 7.85 22.40 4.97
C THR A 51 6.76 21.90 4.01
N ILE A 52 6.73 22.39 2.77
CA ILE A 52 5.81 21.89 1.73
C ILE A 52 6.01 20.37 1.53
N ALA A 53 7.26 19.93 1.32
CA ALA A 53 7.55 18.52 1.12
C ALA A 53 7.18 17.66 2.33
N LEU A 54 7.40 18.14 3.55
CA LEU A 54 7.07 17.44 4.79
C LEU A 54 5.55 17.24 4.92
N ILE A 55 4.78 18.30 4.68
CA ILE A 55 3.33 18.24 4.80
C ILE A 55 2.72 17.42 3.67
N SER A 56 3.07 17.70 2.41
CA SER A 56 2.45 17.04 1.25
C SER A 56 2.91 15.59 1.11
N ARG A 57 4.20 15.31 1.15
CA ARG A 57 4.78 13.99 0.82
C ARG A 57 4.93 13.07 2.01
N ALA A 58 5.33 13.60 3.20
CA ALA A 58 5.44 12.73 4.37
C ALA A 58 4.11 12.57 5.11
N PHE A 59 3.27 13.60 5.18
CA PHE A 59 2.04 13.53 5.97
C PHE A 59 0.81 13.17 5.11
N PHE A 60 0.42 13.96 4.12
CA PHE A 60 -0.82 13.74 3.37
C PHE A 60 -0.74 12.54 2.41
N ALA A 61 0.36 12.38 1.67
CA ALA A 61 0.48 11.30 0.71
C ALA A 61 0.24 9.91 1.32
N PRO A 62 0.83 9.53 2.47
CA PRO A 62 0.57 8.24 3.11
C PRO A 62 -0.91 7.95 3.36
N PHE A 63 -1.69 8.92 3.84
CA PHE A 63 -3.12 8.71 4.07
C PHE A 63 -3.85 8.39 2.78
N ILE A 64 -3.63 9.19 1.75
CA ILE A 64 -4.34 9.07 0.49
C ILE A 64 -3.90 7.81 -0.27
N GLU A 65 -2.61 7.54 -0.33
CA GLU A 65 -2.07 6.40 -1.07
C GLU A 65 -2.43 5.06 -0.43
N GLU A 66 -2.32 4.95 0.91
CA GLU A 66 -2.71 3.73 1.60
C GLU A 66 -4.22 3.46 1.49
N PHE A 67 -5.06 4.53 1.56
CA PHE A 67 -6.49 4.38 1.33
C PHE A 67 -6.80 3.93 -0.11
N SER A 68 -6.18 4.57 -1.09
CA SER A 68 -6.43 4.29 -2.51
C SER A 68 -6.02 2.87 -2.91
N LYS A 69 -4.89 2.37 -2.38
CA LYS A 69 -4.47 0.96 -2.56
C LYS A 69 -5.43 -0.02 -1.88
N ALA A 70 -6.02 0.37 -0.74
CA ALA A 70 -6.98 -0.47 -0.04
C ALA A 70 -8.37 -0.49 -0.71
N TYR A 71 -8.75 0.59 -1.39
CA TYR A 71 -10.10 0.79 -1.94
C TYR A 71 -10.58 -0.37 -2.83
N PRO A 72 -9.81 -0.89 -3.82
CA PRO A 72 -10.25 -2.02 -4.64
C PRO A 72 -10.57 -3.28 -3.82
N LEU A 73 -9.96 -3.41 -2.65
CA LEU A 73 -10.12 -4.59 -1.80
C LEU A 73 -11.46 -4.63 -1.05
N PHE A 74 -12.21 -3.52 -1.01
CA PHE A 74 -13.56 -3.50 -0.45
C PHE A 74 -14.62 -4.03 -1.43
N TYR A 75 -14.31 -4.06 -2.73
CA TYR A 75 -15.24 -4.50 -3.77
C TYR A 75 -15.07 -6.00 -4.03
N ARG A 76 -15.77 -6.83 -3.22
CA ARG A 76 -15.62 -8.29 -3.28
C ARG A 76 -16.86 -9.06 -2.84
N HIS A 77 -17.01 -10.25 -3.41
CA HIS A 77 -18.02 -11.22 -3.02
C HIS A 77 -17.39 -12.63 -2.95
N GLY A 78 -17.56 -13.32 -1.81
CA GLY A 78 -17.23 -14.74 -1.67
C GLY A 78 -15.75 -15.09 -1.53
N GLU A 79 -14.88 -14.12 -1.29
CA GLU A 79 -13.44 -14.33 -1.16
C GLU A 79 -13.01 -14.70 0.26
N THR A 80 -11.89 -15.42 0.34
CA THR A 80 -11.32 -15.82 1.64
C THR A 80 -10.38 -14.76 2.19
N GLN A 81 -10.07 -14.83 3.48
CA GLN A 81 -9.08 -13.96 4.11
C GLN A 81 -7.70 -14.07 3.40
N ARG A 82 -7.35 -15.27 2.93
CA ARG A 82 -6.11 -15.53 2.20
C ARG A 82 -6.12 -14.88 0.83
N SER A 83 -7.19 -15.05 0.07
CA SER A 83 -7.33 -14.44 -1.26
C SER A 83 -7.25 -12.92 -1.20
N ILE A 84 -7.94 -12.29 -0.25
CA ILE A 84 -7.90 -10.84 -0.01
C ILE A 84 -6.47 -10.36 0.22
N PHE A 85 -5.75 -11.08 1.08
CA PHE A 85 -4.37 -10.74 1.41
C PHE A 85 -3.46 -10.84 0.19
N ASP A 86 -3.56 -11.94 -0.57
CA ASP A 86 -2.70 -12.18 -1.72
C ASP A 86 -3.02 -11.21 -2.89
N LEU A 87 -4.29 -10.84 -3.12
CA LEU A 87 -4.68 -9.79 -4.08
C LEU A 87 -4.16 -8.40 -3.68
N ALA A 88 -4.14 -8.08 -2.38
CA ALA A 88 -3.57 -6.83 -1.90
C ALA A 88 -2.06 -6.70 -2.17
N VAL A 89 -1.33 -7.81 -2.11
CA VAL A 89 0.09 -7.83 -2.50
C VAL A 89 0.25 -7.39 -3.96
N LEU A 90 -0.66 -7.84 -4.85
CA LEU A 90 -0.64 -7.46 -6.27
C LEU A 90 -0.97 -5.97 -6.49
N VAL A 91 -1.97 -5.43 -5.77
CA VAL A 91 -2.26 -3.99 -5.84
C VAL A 91 -1.03 -3.18 -5.40
N GLY A 92 -0.44 -3.52 -4.26
CA GLY A 92 0.75 -2.85 -3.75
C GLY A 92 1.95 -2.98 -4.70
N LEU A 93 2.12 -4.14 -5.33
CA LEU A 93 3.19 -4.37 -6.31
C LEU A 93 3.01 -3.49 -7.56
N GLY A 94 1.80 -3.42 -8.12
CA GLY A 94 1.48 -2.56 -9.24
C GLY A 94 1.77 -1.09 -8.93
N PHE A 95 1.32 -0.61 -7.77
CA PHE A 95 1.59 0.74 -7.28
C PHE A 95 3.10 0.99 -7.17
N GLY A 96 3.83 0.13 -6.47
CA GLY A 96 5.27 0.30 -6.22
C GLY A 96 6.11 0.27 -7.48
N ILE A 97 5.76 -0.54 -8.50
CA ILE A 97 6.45 -0.58 -9.80
C ILE A 97 6.30 0.77 -10.51
N VAL A 98 5.07 1.30 -10.61
CA VAL A 98 4.84 2.55 -11.32
C VAL A 98 5.47 3.73 -10.58
N GLU A 99 5.40 3.73 -9.25
CA GLU A 99 6.08 4.74 -8.45
C GLU A 99 7.60 4.69 -8.65
N LEU A 100 8.21 3.50 -8.59
CA LEU A 100 9.64 3.31 -8.88
C LEU A 100 10.01 3.89 -10.25
N LEU A 101 9.26 3.53 -11.30
CA LEU A 101 9.51 4.01 -12.66
C LEU A 101 9.37 5.53 -12.75
N THR A 102 8.37 6.11 -12.11
CA THR A 102 8.15 7.57 -12.07
C THR A 102 9.34 8.29 -11.43
N TYR A 103 9.76 7.85 -10.25
CA TYR A 103 10.89 8.48 -9.55
C TYR A 103 12.23 8.34 -10.29
N VAL A 104 12.47 7.18 -10.88
CA VAL A 104 13.74 6.92 -11.57
C VAL A 104 13.76 7.60 -12.94
N SER A 105 12.70 7.42 -13.75
CA SER A 105 12.72 7.83 -15.15
C SER A 105 12.28 9.30 -15.36
N VAL A 106 11.42 9.84 -14.48
CA VAL A 106 10.89 11.21 -14.62
C VAL A 106 11.61 12.17 -13.67
N LEU A 107 11.83 11.76 -12.41
CA LEU A 107 12.43 12.63 -11.40
C LEU A 107 13.94 12.44 -11.23
N GLY A 108 14.56 11.49 -11.95
CA GLY A 108 16.01 11.25 -11.96
C GLY A 108 16.57 10.72 -10.63
N THR A 109 15.72 10.17 -9.76
CA THR A 109 16.15 9.64 -8.47
C THR A 109 16.97 8.37 -8.67
N PRO A 110 18.16 8.20 -8.06
CA PRO A 110 18.91 6.96 -8.17
C PRO A 110 18.10 5.76 -7.66
N ILE A 111 18.05 4.70 -8.46
CA ILE A 111 17.20 3.53 -8.23
C ILE A 111 17.39 2.92 -6.84
N ILE A 112 18.62 2.94 -6.30
CA ILE A 112 18.95 2.35 -5.01
C ILE A 112 18.11 2.92 -3.85
N TYR A 113 17.71 4.20 -3.92
CA TYR A 113 16.88 4.84 -2.90
C TYR A 113 15.39 4.49 -3.04
N ARG A 114 14.98 3.94 -4.20
CA ARG A 114 13.59 3.60 -4.49
C ARG A 114 13.28 2.09 -4.41
N LEU A 115 14.32 1.24 -4.45
CA LEU A 115 14.15 -0.21 -4.30
C LEU A 115 13.42 -0.62 -2.99
N PRO A 116 13.71 0.00 -1.82
CA PRO A 116 12.95 -0.33 -0.61
C PRO A 116 11.45 -0.07 -0.75
N ALA A 117 11.03 1.00 -1.43
CA ALA A 117 9.62 1.32 -1.65
C ALA A 117 8.89 0.25 -2.46
N LEU A 118 9.57 -0.39 -3.43
CA LEU A 118 9.01 -1.50 -4.22
C LEU A 118 8.55 -2.68 -3.34
N LEU A 119 9.23 -2.95 -2.23
CA LEU A 119 8.85 -3.98 -1.25
C LEU A 119 7.88 -3.45 -0.20
N PHE A 120 7.95 -2.14 0.09
CA PHE A 120 7.09 -1.49 1.07
C PHE A 120 5.62 -1.55 0.68
N HIS A 121 5.28 -1.16 -0.56
CA HIS A 121 3.88 -1.05 -0.99
C HIS A 121 3.11 -2.37 -0.95
N PRO A 122 3.63 -3.52 -1.45
CA PRO A 122 2.96 -4.80 -1.28
C PRO A 122 2.75 -5.17 0.20
N ALA A 123 3.75 -4.89 1.04
CA ALA A 123 3.69 -5.21 2.45
C ALA A 123 2.64 -4.34 3.18
N SER A 124 2.65 -3.00 2.97
CA SER A 124 1.70 -2.08 3.62
C SER A 124 0.26 -2.36 3.19
N THR A 125 0.02 -2.57 1.88
CA THR A 125 -1.31 -2.88 1.36
C THR A 125 -1.85 -4.20 1.93
N SER A 126 -1.01 -5.24 2.03
CA SER A 126 -1.41 -6.52 2.61
C SER A 126 -1.70 -6.46 4.12
N ILE A 127 -1.03 -5.57 4.85
CA ILE A 127 -1.35 -5.29 6.27
C ILE A 127 -2.78 -4.74 6.39
N ILE A 128 -3.15 -3.78 5.55
CA ILE A 128 -4.52 -3.22 5.53
C ILE A 128 -5.54 -4.31 5.14
N ALA A 129 -5.21 -5.12 4.13
CA ALA A 129 -6.05 -6.22 3.69
C ALA A 129 -6.35 -7.23 4.80
N TYR A 130 -5.39 -7.54 5.65
CA TYR A 130 -5.63 -8.35 6.86
C TYR A 130 -6.67 -7.69 7.78
N GLY A 131 -6.58 -6.38 7.97
CA GLY A 131 -7.57 -5.61 8.73
C GLY A 131 -8.98 -5.69 8.12
N ILE A 132 -9.09 -5.55 6.79
CA ILE A 132 -10.33 -5.70 6.05
C ILE A 132 -10.89 -7.12 6.23
N ALA A 133 -10.05 -8.13 6.00
CA ALA A 133 -10.41 -9.54 6.10
C ALA A 133 -10.83 -9.97 7.52
N THR A 134 -10.35 -9.28 8.55
CA THR A 134 -10.71 -9.51 9.96
C THR A 134 -11.77 -8.54 10.50
N LYS A 135 -12.37 -7.70 9.63
CA LYS A 135 -13.39 -6.68 9.97
C LYS A 135 -12.89 -5.61 10.96
N ARG A 136 -11.59 -5.31 10.91
CA ARG A 136 -10.93 -4.27 11.73
C ARG A 136 -9.99 -3.43 10.86
N PRO A 137 -10.47 -2.78 9.78
CA PRO A 137 -9.58 -2.11 8.83
C PRO A 137 -8.82 -0.93 9.43
N LEU A 138 -9.45 -0.13 10.30
CA LEU A 138 -8.90 1.13 10.77
C LEU A 138 -7.55 1.00 11.50
N PRO A 139 -7.35 0.11 12.48
CA PRO A 139 -6.05 -0.02 13.14
C PRO A 139 -4.92 -0.41 12.19
N PHE A 140 -5.19 -1.31 11.23
CA PHE A 140 -4.20 -1.77 10.27
C PHE A 140 -3.91 -0.71 9.20
N TYR A 141 -4.91 0.06 8.80
CA TYR A 141 -4.75 1.22 7.93
C TYR A 141 -3.87 2.28 8.60
N LEU A 142 -4.17 2.69 9.81
CA LEU A 142 -3.37 3.67 10.54
C LEU A 142 -1.94 3.20 10.79
N PHE A 143 -1.74 1.90 11.03
CA PHE A 143 -0.41 1.33 11.16
C PHE A 143 0.38 1.38 9.84
N ALA A 144 -0.25 1.05 8.71
CA ALA A 144 0.37 1.16 7.38
C ALA A 144 0.71 2.62 7.05
N VAL A 145 -0.20 3.57 7.34
CA VAL A 145 0.03 5.01 7.19
C VAL A 145 1.22 5.47 8.03
N LEU A 146 1.33 5.02 9.29
CA LEU A 146 2.45 5.36 10.15
C LEU A 146 3.79 4.85 9.61
N LEU A 147 3.84 3.62 9.12
CA LEU A 147 5.03 3.07 8.48
C LEU A 147 5.39 3.86 7.22
N HIS A 148 4.41 4.20 6.40
CA HIS A 148 4.61 4.98 5.18
C HIS A 148 5.11 6.40 5.49
N PHE A 149 4.47 7.07 6.45
CA PHE A 149 4.92 8.36 6.98
C PHE A 149 6.39 8.27 7.41
N SER A 150 6.75 7.27 8.22
CA SER A 150 8.11 7.09 8.72
C SER A 150 9.11 6.91 7.59
N ASN A 151 8.77 6.12 6.55
CA ASN A 151 9.61 5.93 5.37
C ASN A 151 9.87 7.25 4.64
N ASN A 152 8.81 8.02 4.38
CA ASN A 152 8.91 9.31 3.67
C ASN A 152 9.59 10.38 4.54
N TYR A 153 9.34 10.38 5.84
CA TYR A 153 10.01 11.27 6.78
C TYR A 153 11.54 11.04 6.79
N PHE A 154 12.00 9.80 6.88
CA PHE A 154 13.43 9.49 6.80
C PHE A 154 14.03 9.87 5.44
N ALA A 155 13.27 9.68 4.36
CA ALA A 155 13.71 10.08 3.03
C ALA A 155 13.89 11.59 2.86
N LEU A 156 13.13 12.40 3.60
CA LEU A 156 13.19 13.87 3.54
C LEU A 156 14.16 14.50 4.54
N THR A 157 14.33 13.87 5.72
CA THR A 157 15.07 14.50 6.84
C THR A 157 16.48 13.97 7.01
N LEU A 158 16.76 12.76 6.55
CA LEU A 158 18.07 12.13 6.69
C LEU A 158 18.88 12.23 5.40
N THR A 159 20.21 12.32 5.55
CA THR A 159 21.15 12.24 4.45
C THR A 159 21.65 10.80 4.26
N SER A 160 22.18 10.48 3.06
CA SER A 160 22.83 9.19 2.83
C SER A 160 24.07 9.02 3.75
N PRO A 161 24.31 7.82 4.35
CA PRO A 161 23.57 6.57 4.15
C PRO A 161 22.35 6.38 5.09
N PHE A 162 22.12 7.28 6.05
CA PHE A 162 21.08 7.12 7.09
C PHE A 162 19.66 7.12 6.49
N GLN A 163 19.43 7.88 5.43
CA GLN A 163 18.18 7.84 4.66
C GLN A 163 17.85 6.41 4.20
N LEU A 164 18.81 5.75 3.56
CA LEU A 164 18.64 4.39 3.04
C LEU A 164 18.45 3.38 4.18
N LEU A 165 19.23 3.50 5.25
CA LEU A 165 19.12 2.61 6.42
C LEU A 165 17.75 2.75 7.11
N GLY A 166 17.25 3.99 7.27
CA GLY A 166 15.93 4.26 7.81
C GLY A 166 14.82 3.64 6.97
N SER A 167 14.91 3.80 5.65
CA SER A 167 13.95 3.18 4.71
C SER A 167 13.99 1.65 4.78
N ILE A 168 15.17 1.04 4.75
CA ILE A 168 15.34 -0.42 4.88
C ILE A 168 14.75 -0.92 6.21
N PHE A 169 14.96 -0.21 7.30
CA PHE A 169 14.40 -0.58 8.60
C PHE A 169 12.86 -0.59 8.56
N VAL A 170 12.24 0.47 8.06
CA VAL A 170 10.77 0.55 7.95
C VAL A 170 10.22 -0.55 7.05
N VAL A 171 10.88 -0.80 5.91
CA VAL A 171 10.49 -1.87 4.99
C VAL A 171 10.61 -3.24 5.65
N ALA A 172 11.68 -3.50 6.40
CA ALA A 172 11.86 -4.75 7.12
C ALA A 172 10.72 -4.97 8.15
N VAL A 173 10.32 -3.92 8.87
CA VAL A 173 9.17 -3.98 9.80
C VAL A 173 7.87 -4.27 9.04
N ALA A 174 7.63 -3.59 7.91
CA ALA A 174 6.43 -3.81 7.09
C ALA A 174 6.37 -5.24 6.54
N VAL A 175 7.47 -5.71 5.94
CA VAL A 175 7.56 -7.07 5.36
C VAL A 175 7.41 -8.14 6.43
N PHE A 176 8.11 -8.00 7.57
CA PHE A 176 7.99 -8.94 8.68
C PHE A 176 6.55 -8.99 9.22
N THR A 177 5.91 -7.82 9.41
CA THR A 177 4.51 -7.74 9.86
C THR A 177 3.58 -8.39 8.84
N SER A 178 3.71 -8.05 7.56
CA SER A 178 2.94 -8.65 6.48
C SER A 178 3.06 -10.17 6.48
N TRP A 179 4.28 -10.70 6.52
CA TRP A 179 4.53 -12.13 6.60
C TRP A 179 3.86 -12.79 7.82
N ARG A 180 3.99 -12.19 9.00
CA ARG A 180 3.34 -12.69 10.24
C ARG A 180 1.81 -12.67 10.13
N LEU A 181 1.25 -11.65 9.51
CA LEU A 181 -0.20 -11.55 9.30
C LEU A 181 -0.69 -12.57 8.26
N ARG A 182 0.07 -12.80 7.18
CA ARG A 182 -0.24 -13.83 6.21
C ARG A 182 -0.35 -15.22 6.84
N THR A 183 0.54 -15.57 7.75
CA THR A 183 0.45 -16.87 8.45
C THR A 183 -0.80 -17.03 9.32
N ARG A 184 -1.49 -15.94 9.64
CA ARG A 184 -2.76 -15.92 10.40
C ARG A 184 -4.01 -15.91 9.54
N THR A 185 -3.88 -15.63 8.24
CA THR A 185 -5.04 -15.68 7.32
C THR A 185 -5.49 -17.12 7.10
N LYS A 186 -6.82 -17.30 6.94
CA LYS A 186 -7.47 -18.61 6.75
C LYS A 186 -8.22 -18.63 5.41
N GLU A 187 -8.50 -19.84 4.91
CA GLU A 187 -9.43 -20.07 3.81
C GLU A 187 -10.89 -19.96 4.34
N LYS A 188 -11.18 -18.83 4.97
CA LYS A 188 -12.49 -18.50 5.53
C LYS A 188 -13.08 -17.35 4.74
N ILE A 189 -14.31 -17.53 4.23
CA ILE A 189 -15.06 -16.49 3.51
C ILE A 189 -15.24 -15.27 4.42
N VAL A 190 -14.99 -14.11 3.87
CA VAL A 190 -15.24 -12.80 4.50
C VAL A 190 -16.59 -12.29 4.02
N ILE A 191 -17.59 -12.37 4.91
CA ILE A 191 -18.97 -11.92 4.68
C ILE A 191 -19.15 -10.52 5.24
#